data_af955a2dc407ad6ac724a21dc487f3a8
#
_entry.id   af955a2dc407ad6ac724a21dc487f3a8
#
_cell.length_a   1.000
_cell.length_b   1.000
_cell.length_c   1.000
_cell.angle_alpha   90.00
_cell.angle_beta   90.00
_cell.angle_gamma   90.00
#
_symmetry.space_group_name_H-M   'P 1'
#
loop_
_entity.id
_entity.type
_entity.pdbx_description
1 polymer ?
#
loop_
_entity_poly.entity_id
_entity_poly.type
_entity_poly.pdbx_seq_one_letter_code
_entity_poly.pdbx_strand_id
1 'polypeptide(L)'
;SVVMGSLVMEDVFGVFIMVVLSTIAVSNNVSGGAMIGNLALMGCYLAIWLILGIFIVPTALNQAISTLTDEMLTIISIGFCFLMALLANRLGFSMELGAFLAGSLLAGTKQAQRIEHLTVGIKDLFGALFFLSVGMMVDPQIIATQWATILPIAIVAVLAKLLFALCGMILSGQDLETAIKGGVSLAPIGEFSFIIASLGIALGVMNEYLYPVIVAASILTIIASPTLIKKSHHLVGFLYRVLPDGLIDKIDDYTSDDQTEEEQDQDW
;
A
#
# COMPACT_ATOMS: atom_id res chain seq x y z
N SER A 1 -7.86 -0.38 -14.38
CA SER A 1 -7.07 -1.60 -14.61
C SER A 1 -6.91 -2.35 -13.28
N VAL A 2 -7.00 -3.67 -13.29
CA VAL A 2 -6.97 -4.55 -12.11
C VAL A 2 -5.69 -4.37 -11.27
N VAL A 3 -4.54 -4.15 -11.90
CA VAL A 3 -3.26 -3.87 -11.22
C VAL A 3 -3.36 -2.63 -10.31
N MET A 4 -4.04 -1.57 -10.75
CA MET A 4 -4.24 -0.38 -9.93
C MET A 4 -5.18 -0.67 -8.74
N GLY A 5 -6.21 -1.46 -8.95
CA GLY A 5 -7.09 -1.92 -7.86
C GLY A 5 -6.33 -2.74 -6.82
N SER A 6 -5.47 -3.65 -7.27
CA SER A 6 -4.64 -4.47 -6.38
C SER A 6 -3.64 -3.62 -5.58
N LEU A 7 -3.03 -2.59 -6.18
CA LEU A 7 -2.17 -1.63 -5.47
C LEU A 7 -2.93 -0.89 -4.37
N VAL A 8 -4.13 -0.39 -4.69
CA VAL A 8 -4.97 0.30 -3.69
C VAL A 8 -5.34 -0.64 -2.53
N MET A 9 -5.64 -1.91 -2.83
CA MET A 9 -5.91 -2.90 -1.78
C MET A 9 -4.68 -3.19 -0.93
N GLU A 10 -3.47 -3.28 -1.53
CA GLU A 10 -2.22 -3.44 -0.78
C GLU A 10 -2.01 -2.27 0.19
N ASP A 11 -2.27 -1.03 -0.25
CA ASP A 11 -2.17 0.17 0.58
C ASP A 11 -3.18 0.14 1.74
N VAL A 12 -4.42 -0.27 1.49
CA VAL A 12 -5.44 -0.43 2.54
C VAL A 12 -5.01 -1.47 3.58
N PHE A 13 -4.44 -2.60 3.14
CA PHE A 13 -3.89 -3.60 4.06
C PHE A 13 -2.69 -3.06 4.85
N GLY A 14 -1.80 -2.29 4.22
CA GLY A 14 -0.70 -1.61 4.90
C GLY A 14 -1.19 -0.70 6.03
N VAL A 15 -2.21 0.11 5.74
CA VAL A 15 -2.88 0.96 6.73
C VAL A 15 -3.51 0.14 7.85
N PHE A 16 -4.19 -0.96 7.52
CA PHE A 16 -4.77 -1.85 8.52
C PHE A 16 -3.72 -2.44 9.47
N ILE A 17 -2.59 -2.90 8.93
CA ILE A 17 -1.47 -3.40 9.75
C ILE A 17 -0.92 -2.30 10.67
N MET A 18 -0.80 -1.06 10.20
CA MET A 18 -0.36 0.06 11.03
C MET A 18 -1.32 0.33 12.19
N VAL A 19 -2.62 0.25 11.97
CA VAL A 19 -3.64 0.40 13.03
C VAL A 19 -3.52 -0.73 14.06
N VAL A 20 -3.36 -1.96 13.60
CA VAL A 20 -3.19 -3.14 14.49
C VAL A 20 -1.93 -3.00 15.33
N LEU A 21 -0.79 -2.63 14.73
CA LEU A 21 0.48 -2.43 15.44
C LEU A 21 0.37 -1.31 16.50
N SER A 22 -0.21 -0.17 16.12
CA SER A 22 -0.43 0.94 17.04
C SER A 22 -1.29 0.53 18.23
N THR A 23 -2.32 -0.29 17.98
CA THR A 23 -3.22 -0.80 19.03
C THR A 23 -2.50 -1.76 19.99
N ILE A 24 -1.68 -2.68 19.47
CA ILE A 24 -0.91 -3.63 20.26
C ILE A 24 0.07 -2.88 21.16
N ALA A 25 0.71 -1.84 20.66
CA ALA A 25 1.69 -1.06 21.41
C ALA A 25 1.08 -0.22 22.54
N VAL A 26 -0.12 0.33 22.33
CA VAL A 26 -0.85 1.09 23.36
C VAL A 26 -1.44 0.17 24.43
N SER A 27 -1.70 -1.08 24.10
CA SER A 27 -2.28 -2.08 25.00
C SER A 27 -1.19 -2.72 25.88
N ASN A 28 -0.81 -2.08 26.96
CA ASN A 28 0.15 -2.61 27.95
C ASN A 28 -0.32 -3.87 28.69
N ASN A 29 -1.54 -4.35 28.48
CA ASN A 29 -2.10 -5.56 29.09
C ASN A 29 -2.53 -6.56 28.02
N VAL A 30 -1.81 -7.67 27.93
CA VAL A 30 -2.04 -8.81 27.01
C VAL A 30 -3.24 -9.69 27.44
N SER A 31 -4.26 -9.16 28.10
CA SER A 31 -5.49 -9.91 28.29
C SER A 31 -6.36 -9.75 27.03
N GLY A 32 -6.69 -10.88 26.38
CA GLY A 32 -7.36 -10.89 25.06
C GLY A 32 -8.65 -10.06 25.01
N GLY A 33 -9.38 -9.94 26.12
CA GLY A 33 -10.59 -9.11 26.20
C GLY A 33 -10.31 -7.61 26.16
N ALA A 34 -9.26 -7.13 26.83
CA ALA A 34 -8.87 -5.72 26.82
C ALA A 34 -8.31 -5.31 25.43
N MET A 35 -7.60 -6.21 24.76
CA MET A 35 -7.08 -5.98 23.41
C MET A 35 -8.21 -5.83 22.38
N ILE A 36 -9.22 -6.69 22.43
CA ILE A 36 -10.40 -6.58 21.57
C ILE A 36 -11.17 -5.27 21.83
N GLY A 37 -11.32 -4.90 23.09
CA GLY A 37 -11.96 -3.63 23.48
C GLY A 37 -11.22 -2.40 22.93
N ASN A 38 -9.90 -2.38 23.02
CA ASN A 38 -9.07 -1.29 22.48
C ASN A 38 -9.09 -1.25 20.95
N LEU A 39 -9.04 -2.40 20.28
CA LEU A 39 -9.20 -2.50 18.83
C LEU A 39 -10.56 -1.97 18.38
N ALA A 40 -11.63 -2.34 19.07
CA ALA A 40 -12.97 -1.86 18.78
C ALA A 40 -13.09 -0.35 18.99
N LEU A 41 -12.51 0.18 20.07
CA LEU A 41 -12.51 1.62 20.37
C LEU A 41 -11.73 2.40 19.30
N MET A 42 -10.53 1.95 18.93
CA MET A 42 -9.73 2.57 17.88
C MET A 42 -10.43 2.49 16.51
N GLY A 43 -11.01 1.33 16.17
CA GLY A 43 -11.83 1.19 14.98
C GLY A 43 -13.04 2.14 14.96
N CYS A 44 -13.67 2.36 16.09
CA CYS A 44 -14.76 3.33 16.28
C CYS A 44 -14.27 4.78 16.06
N TYR A 45 -13.14 5.16 16.62
CA TYR A 45 -12.54 6.49 16.38
C TYR A 45 -12.21 6.70 14.91
N LEU A 46 -11.64 5.69 14.25
CA LEU A 46 -11.30 5.74 12.84
C LEU A 46 -12.55 5.85 11.97
N ALA A 47 -13.60 5.09 12.27
CA ALA A 47 -14.88 5.14 11.58
C ALA A 47 -15.56 6.51 11.75
N ILE A 48 -15.62 7.06 12.95
CA ILE A 48 -16.16 8.39 13.21
C ILE A 48 -15.36 9.45 12.43
N TRP A 49 -14.05 9.36 12.44
CA TRP A 49 -13.18 10.29 11.75
C TRP A 49 -13.38 10.25 10.23
N LEU A 50 -13.48 9.03 9.65
CA LEU A 50 -13.80 8.85 8.23
C LEU A 50 -15.20 9.40 7.89
N ILE A 51 -16.22 9.05 8.67
CA ILE A 51 -17.59 9.51 8.44
C ILE A 51 -17.66 11.05 8.46
N LEU A 52 -17.11 11.66 9.51
CA LEU A 52 -17.07 13.13 9.62
C LEU A 52 -16.26 13.76 8.47
N GLY A 53 -15.14 13.16 8.10
CA GLY A 53 -14.30 13.62 7.01
C GLY A 53 -15.00 13.57 5.65
N ILE A 54 -15.70 12.49 5.34
CA ILE A 54 -16.44 12.31 4.08
C ILE A 54 -17.56 13.36 3.92
N PHE A 55 -18.17 13.80 5.02
CA PHE A 55 -19.23 14.82 4.96
C PHE A 55 -18.68 16.25 5.04
N ILE A 56 -17.72 16.50 5.93
CA ILE A 56 -17.21 17.86 6.21
C ILE A 56 -16.27 18.34 5.10
N VAL A 57 -15.32 17.50 4.70
CA VAL A 57 -14.24 17.91 3.78
C VAL A 57 -14.77 18.27 2.39
N PRO A 58 -15.59 17.43 1.72
CA PRO A 58 -16.15 17.80 0.43
C PRO A 58 -17.07 19.03 0.51
N THR A 59 -17.86 19.15 1.58
CA THR A 59 -18.76 20.28 1.77
C THR A 59 -18.00 21.59 1.93
N ALA A 60 -16.97 21.62 2.79
CA ALA A 60 -16.15 22.80 3.03
C ALA A 60 -15.37 23.22 1.77
N LEU A 61 -14.75 22.26 1.09
CA LEU A 61 -14.01 22.52 -0.15
C LEU A 61 -14.94 22.98 -1.26
N ASN A 62 -16.09 22.32 -1.46
CA ASN A 62 -17.02 22.69 -2.52
C ASN A 62 -17.64 24.08 -2.33
N GLN A 63 -17.80 24.57 -1.09
CA GLN A 63 -18.24 25.94 -0.82
C GLN A 63 -17.15 26.98 -1.09
N ALA A 64 -15.89 26.62 -0.85
CA ALA A 64 -14.76 27.55 -1.00
C ALA A 64 -14.21 27.61 -2.45
N ILE A 65 -14.56 26.66 -3.30
CA ILE A 65 -13.96 26.43 -4.63
C ILE A 65 -14.04 27.62 -5.57
N SER A 66 -15.14 28.39 -5.55
CA SER A 66 -15.33 29.52 -6.46
C SER A 66 -14.37 30.68 -6.19
N THR A 67 -13.70 30.67 -5.03
CA THR A 67 -12.80 31.77 -4.56
C THR A 67 -11.34 31.33 -4.40
N LEU A 68 -11.03 30.02 -4.52
CA LEU A 68 -9.67 29.52 -4.29
C LEU A 68 -8.83 29.55 -5.57
N THR A 69 -7.67 30.23 -5.49
CA THR A 69 -6.61 30.14 -6.49
C THR A 69 -5.88 28.79 -6.37
N ASP A 70 -5.08 28.43 -7.38
CA ASP A 70 -4.30 27.19 -7.37
C ASP A 70 -3.30 27.13 -6.21
N GLU A 71 -2.68 28.27 -5.88
CA GLU A 71 -1.75 28.38 -4.77
C GLU A 71 -2.47 28.16 -3.43
N MET A 72 -3.65 28.76 -3.25
CA MET A 72 -4.44 28.58 -2.03
C MET A 72 -4.89 27.12 -1.88
N LEU A 73 -5.35 26.51 -2.97
CA LEU A 73 -5.78 25.11 -2.95
C LEU A 73 -4.62 24.16 -2.60
N THR A 74 -3.43 24.41 -3.13
CA THR A 74 -2.21 23.66 -2.81
C THR A 74 -1.88 23.77 -1.32
N ILE A 75 -1.84 24.99 -0.78
CA ILE A 75 -1.51 25.24 0.63
C ILE A 75 -2.54 24.60 1.56
N ILE A 76 -3.83 24.74 1.24
CA ILE A 76 -4.92 24.14 2.04
C ILE A 76 -4.83 22.62 2.02
N SER A 77 -4.57 22.00 0.87
CA SER A 77 -4.49 20.54 0.74
C SER A 77 -3.30 19.98 1.53
N ILE A 78 -2.13 20.61 1.44
CA ILE A 78 -0.95 20.20 2.20
C ILE A 78 -1.14 20.47 3.69
N GLY A 79 -1.66 21.64 4.04
CA GLY A 79 -1.97 21.99 5.43
C GLY A 79 -2.97 21.04 6.06
N PHE A 80 -3.98 20.62 5.30
CA PHE A 80 -4.94 19.59 5.72
C PHE A 80 -4.28 18.24 5.94
N CYS A 81 -3.36 17.83 5.05
CA CYS A 81 -2.59 16.61 5.22
C CYS A 81 -1.77 16.63 6.52
N PHE A 82 -1.03 17.69 6.79
CA PHE A 82 -0.27 17.83 8.03
C PHE A 82 -1.17 17.90 9.28
N LEU A 83 -2.29 18.61 9.20
CA LEU A 83 -3.26 18.66 10.30
C LEU A 83 -3.78 17.28 10.65
N MET A 84 -4.16 16.50 9.65
CA MET A 84 -4.66 15.13 9.84
C MET A 84 -3.59 14.19 10.38
N ALA A 85 -2.34 14.31 9.91
CA ALA A 85 -1.21 13.57 10.44
C ALA A 85 -0.97 13.89 11.94
N LEU A 86 -1.01 15.17 12.32
CA LEU A 86 -0.88 15.60 13.71
C LEU A 86 -2.05 15.12 14.59
N LEU A 87 -3.27 15.18 14.08
CA LEU A 87 -4.45 14.68 14.79
C LEU A 87 -4.36 13.16 15.01
N ALA A 88 -3.94 12.40 13.99
CA ALA A 88 -3.71 10.97 14.11
C ALA A 88 -2.71 10.66 15.24
N ASN A 89 -1.57 11.35 15.23
CA ASN A 89 -0.56 11.19 16.27
C ASN A 89 -1.08 11.49 17.67
N ARG A 90 -1.88 12.56 17.83
CA ARG A 90 -2.51 12.91 19.12
C ARG A 90 -3.49 11.84 19.62
N LEU A 91 -4.11 11.09 18.72
CA LEU A 91 -5.04 10.00 19.04
C LEU A 91 -4.35 8.63 19.23
N GLY A 92 -3.01 8.58 19.14
CA GLY A 92 -2.24 7.35 19.27
C GLY A 92 -2.10 6.53 17.98
N PHE A 93 -2.49 7.10 16.85
CA PHE A 93 -2.25 6.52 15.53
C PHE A 93 -0.93 7.02 14.92
N SER A 94 -0.50 6.38 13.83
CA SER A 94 0.66 6.85 13.08
C SER A 94 0.34 8.12 12.27
N MET A 95 1.35 8.97 12.05
CA MET A 95 1.22 10.17 11.22
C MET A 95 0.89 9.81 9.76
N GLU A 96 1.46 8.71 9.28
CA GLU A 96 1.26 8.19 7.94
C GLU A 96 -0.19 7.82 7.70
N LEU A 97 -0.84 7.18 8.68
CA LEU A 97 -2.27 6.89 8.64
C LEU A 97 -3.09 8.18 8.51
N GLY A 98 -2.75 9.20 9.29
CA GLY A 98 -3.43 10.50 9.21
C GLY A 98 -3.28 11.16 7.83
N ALA A 99 -2.07 11.12 7.27
CA ALA A 99 -1.79 11.64 5.94
C ALA A 99 -2.53 10.86 4.84
N PHE A 100 -2.56 9.53 4.94
CA PHE A 100 -3.31 8.67 4.02
C PHE A 100 -4.81 8.98 4.05
N LEU A 101 -5.40 9.12 5.25
CA LEU A 101 -6.80 9.49 5.40
C LEU A 101 -7.10 10.88 4.80
N ALA A 102 -6.19 11.84 4.98
CA ALA A 102 -6.34 13.15 4.35
C ALA A 102 -6.39 13.04 2.82
N GLY A 103 -5.49 12.28 2.23
CA GLY A 103 -5.46 12.03 0.79
C GLY A 103 -6.74 11.36 0.29
N SER A 104 -7.21 10.32 1.00
CA SER A 104 -8.44 9.60 0.67
C SER A 104 -9.68 10.50 0.72
N LEU A 105 -9.76 11.40 1.72
CA LEU A 105 -10.86 12.37 1.84
C LEU A 105 -10.83 13.41 0.71
N LEU A 106 -9.63 13.90 0.33
CA LEU A 106 -9.46 14.84 -0.77
C LEU A 106 -9.77 14.19 -2.12
N ALA A 107 -9.41 12.91 -2.30
CA ALA A 107 -9.73 12.12 -3.51
C ALA A 107 -11.24 11.95 -3.72
N GLY A 108 -12.06 11.97 -2.66
CA GLY A 108 -13.51 11.96 -2.74
C GLY A 108 -14.15 13.30 -3.12
N THR A 109 -13.37 14.36 -3.35
CA THR A 109 -13.89 15.69 -3.70
C THR A 109 -13.96 15.91 -5.21
N LYS A 110 -14.80 16.84 -5.65
CA LYS A 110 -14.88 17.25 -7.07
C LYS A 110 -13.58 17.86 -7.61
N GLN A 111 -12.67 18.27 -6.73
CA GLN A 111 -11.39 18.88 -7.06
C GLN A 111 -10.22 17.91 -7.00
N ALA A 112 -10.47 16.62 -6.81
CA ALA A 112 -9.43 15.59 -6.66
C ALA A 112 -8.36 15.69 -7.75
N GLN A 113 -8.74 15.71 -9.02
CA GLN A 113 -7.81 15.82 -10.15
C GLN A 113 -6.98 17.12 -10.15
N ARG A 114 -7.61 18.23 -9.79
CA ARG A 114 -6.92 19.54 -9.69
C ARG A 114 -5.91 19.52 -8.54
N ILE A 115 -6.30 19.00 -7.38
CA ILE A 115 -5.41 18.84 -6.20
C ILE A 115 -4.24 17.93 -6.54
N GLU A 116 -4.51 16.79 -7.17
CA GLU A 116 -3.48 15.85 -7.61
C GLU A 116 -2.46 16.53 -8.52
N HIS A 117 -2.92 17.23 -9.57
CA HIS A 117 -2.04 17.93 -10.50
C HIS A 117 -1.18 19.02 -9.80
N LEU A 118 -1.76 19.75 -8.86
CA LEU A 118 -1.06 20.81 -8.12
C LEU A 118 -0.05 20.28 -7.10
N THR A 119 -0.31 19.09 -6.53
CA THR A 119 0.53 18.51 -5.47
C THR A 119 1.56 17.52 -5.99
N VAL A 120 1.49 17.09 -7.26
CA VAL A 120 2.37 16.08 -7.85
C VAL A 120 3.85 16.43 -7.69
N GLY A 121 4.26 17.65 -7.98
CA GLY A 121 5.65 18.07 -7.87
C GLY A 121 6.17 18.05 -6.42
N ILE A 122 5.29 18.36 -5.46
CA ILE A 122 5.61 18.34 -4.03
C ILE A 122 5.73 16.88 -3.57
N LYS A 123 4.79 16.04 -3.97
CA LYS A 123 4.83 14.59 -3.71
C LYS A 123 6.14 13.97 -4.23
N ASP A 124 6.51 14.27 -5.47
CA ASP A 124 7.71 13.73 -6.09
C ASP A 124 8.99 14.21 -5.39
N LEU A 125 9.04 15.48 -4.98
CA LEU A 125 10.16 16.03 -4.20
C LEU A 125 10.29 15.32 -2.85
N PHE A 126 9.21 15.25 -2.07
CA PHE A 126 9.24 14.60 -0.76
C PHE A 126 9.45 13.09 -0.87
N GLY A 127 8.90 12.44 -1.90
CA GLY A 127 9.17 11.04 -2.22
C GLY A 127 10.65 10.79 -2.48
N ALA A 128 11.28 11.63 -3.31
CA ALA A 128 12.72 11.53 -3.56
C ALA A 128 13.56 11.74 -2.29
N LEU A 129 13.20 12.73 -1.45
CA LEU A 129 13.86 12.97 -0.17
C LEU A 129 13.67 11.80 0.81
N PHE A 130 12.49 11.20 0.84
CA PHE A 130 12.20 10.01 1.65
C PHE A 130 13.09 8.84 1.23
N PHE A 131 13.12 8.49 -0.07
CA PHE A 131 13.96 7.39 -0.55
C PHE A 131 15.45 7.66 -0.38
N LEU A 132 15.89 8.92 -0.54
CA LEU A 132 17.27 9.31 -0.25
C LEU A 132 17.60 9.10 1.24
N SER A 133 16.72 9.56 2.13
CA SER A 133 16.88 9.40 3.58
C SER A 133 16.93 7.93 3.98
N VAL A 134 15.99 7.13 3.49
CA VAL A 134 15.96 5.66 3.72
C VAL A 134 17.22 5.00 3.18
N GLY A 135 17.65 5.39 1.97
CA GLY A 135 18.88 4.87 1.37
C GLY A 135 20.14 5.20 2.18
N MET A 136 20.22 6.39 2.78
CA MET A 136 21.34 6.78 3.66
C MET A 136 21.36 6.04 5.00
N MET A 137 20.23 5.48 5.45
CA MET A 137 20.19 4.65 6.66
C MET A 137 20.75 3.24 6.44
N VAL A 138 20.98 2.86 5.19
CA VAL A 138 21.52 1.55 4.84
C VAL A 138 23.04 1.58 4.97
N ASP A 139 23.56 0.86 5.95
CA ASP A 139 24.99 0.64 6.09
C ASP A 139 25.46 -0.42 5.06
N PRO A 140 26.34 -0.07 4.11
CA PRO A 140 26.90 -1.04 3.16
C PRO A 140 27.57 -2.24 3.83
N GLN A 141 28.10 -2.08 5.04
CA GLN A 141 28.71 -3.18 5.80
C GLN A 141 27.65 -4.19 6.24
N ILE A 142 26.44 -3.75 6.58
CA ILE A 142 25.34 -4.65 6.93
C ILE A 142 24.96 -5.48 5.71
N ILE A 143 24.89 -4.88 4.52
CA ILE A 143 24.61 -5.64 3.28
C ILE A 143 25.70 -6.69 3.05
N ALA A 144 26.98 -6.32 3.18
CA ALA A 144 28.10 -7.22 2.95
C ALA A 144 28.19 -8.36 3.99
N THR A 145 27.83 -8.11 5.25
CA THR A 145 27.89 -9.09 6.32
C THR A 145 26.63 -9.93 6.47
N GLN A 146 25.48 -9.38 6.12
CA GLN A 146 24.15 -10.00 6.33
C GLN A 146 23.50 -10.46 5.02
N TRP A 147 24.23 -10.55 3.92
CA TRP A 147 23.70 -10.97 2.62
C TRP A 147 22.99 -12.32 2.70
N ALA A 148 23.48 -13.23 3.56
CA ALA A 148 22.88 -14.55 3.79
C ALA A 148 21.48 -14.49 4.43
N THR A 149 21.12 -13.37 5.09
CA THR A 149 19.79 -13.11 5.65
C THR A 149 18.94 -12.27 4.69
N ILE A 150 19.55 -11.24 4.10
CA ILE A 150 18.85 -10.28 3.22
C ILE A 150 18.36 -10.96 1.94
N LEU A 151 19.21 -11.76 1.28
CA LEU A 151 18.87 -12.38 0.01
C LEU A 151 17.70 -13.39 0.11
N PRO A 152 17.66 -14.32 1.08
CA PRO A 152 16.51 -15.18 1.27
C PRO A 152 15.22 -14.41 1.58
N ILE A 153 15.29 -13.37 2.41
CA ILE A 153 14.12 -12.52 2.72
C ILE A 153 13.60 -11.86 1.44
N ALA A 154 14.47 -11.25 0.64
CA ALA A 154 14.09 -10.64 -0.63
C ALA A 154 13.44 -11.65 -1.60
N ILE A 155 14.03 -12.84 -1.74
CA ILE A 155 13.51 -13.91 -2.60
C ILE A 155 12.13 -14.38 -2.11
N VAL A 156 12.02 -14.69 -0.82
CA VAL A 156 10.75 -15.17 -0.23
C VAL A 156 9.67 -14.11 -0.35
N ALA A 157 9.99 -12.84 -0.11
CA ALA A 157 9.04 -11.74 -0.24
C ALA A 157 8.53 -11.59 -1.69
N VAL A 158 9.43 -11.62 -2.69
CA VAL A 158 9.06 -11.56 -4.12
C VAL A 158 8.20 -12.75 -4.50
N LEU A 159 8.60 -13.97 -4.11
CA LEU A 159 7.84 -15.18 -4.43
C LEU A 159 6.46 -15.20 -3.75
N ALA A 160 6.39 -14.79 -2.48
CA ALA A 160 5.13 -14.69 -1.76
C ALA A 160 4.19 -13.67 -2.40
N LYS A 161 4.69 -12.45 -2.69
CA LYS A 161 3.89 -11.41 -3.35
C LYS A 161 3.44 -11.86 -4.74
N LEU A 162 4.32 -12.45 -5.54
CA LEU A 162 3.97 -13.00 -6.85
C LEU A 162 2.86 -14.05 -6.73
N LEU A 163 2.99 -15.00 -5.80
CA LEU A 163 2.01 -16.06 -5.59
C LEU A 163 0.66 -15.49 -5.16
N PHE A 164 0.64 -14.61 -4.14
CA PHE A 164 -0.61 -14.03 -3.64
C PHE A 164 -1.28 -13.10 -4.66
N ALA A 165 -0.50 -12.31 -5.40
CA ALA A 165 -1.03 -11.44 -6.45
C ALA A 165 -1.60 -12.26 -7.61
N LEU A 166 -0.91 -13.33 -8.03
CA LEU A 166 -1.38 -14.26 -9.06
C LEU A 166 -2.70 -14.92 -8.63
N CYS A 167 -2.75 -15.47 -7.41
CA CYS A 167 -3.98 -16.05 -6.88
C CYS A 167 -5.13 -15.02 -6.80
N GLY A 168 -4.85 -13.82 -6.31
CA GLY A 168 -5.85 -12.74 -6.21
C GLY A 168 -6.39 -12.31 -7.57
N MET A 169 -5.54 -12.19 -8.58
CA MET A 169 -5.95 -11.81 -9.93
C MET A 169 -6.77 -12.90 -10.62
N ILE A 170 -6.39 -14.17 -10.47
CA ILE A 170 -7.19 -15.30 -10.99
C ILE A 170 -8.56 -15.33 -10.31
N LEU A 171 -8.63 -15.16 -8.99
CA LEU A 171 -9.90 -15.10 -8.26
C LEU A 171 -10.76 -13.88 -8.64
N SER A 172 -10.17 -12.86 -9.22
CA SER A 172 -10.85 -11.67 -9.75
C SER A 172 -11.19 -11.80 -11.25
N GLY A 173 -11.23 -13.02 -11.80
CA GLY A 173 -11.62 -13.28 -13.19
C GLY A 173 -10.58 -12.86 -14.24
N GLN A 174 -9.30 -12.63 -13.87
CA GLN A 174 -8.27 -12.27 -14.82
C GLN A 174 -7.61 -13.50 -15.42
N ASP A 175 -7.34 -13.46 -16.72
CA ASP A 175 -6.62 -14.52 -17.43
C ASP A 175 -5.21 -14.76 -16.85
N LEU A 176 -4.71 -15.97 -17.01
CA LEU A 176 -3.44 -16.40 -16.41
C LEU A 176 -2.25 -15.51 -16.86
N GLU A 177 -2.23 -15.07 -18.10
CA GLU A 177 -1.15 -14.21 -18.63
C GLU A 177 -1.16 -12.83 -17.93
N THR A 178 -2.34 -12.22 -17.82
CA THR A 178 -2.53 -10.93 -17.11
C THR A 178 -2.21 -11.07 -15.63
N ALA A 179 -2.63 -12.17 -14.99
CA ALA A 179 -2.35 -12.45 -13.59
C ALA A 179 -0.85 -12.58 -13.31
N ILE A 180 -0.09 -13.26 -14.18
CA ILE A 180 1.37 -13.39 -14.06
C ILE A 180 2.06 -12.04 -14.26
N LYS A 181 1.70 -11.29 -15.30
CA LYS A 181 2.30 -9.97 -15.57
C LYS A 181 2.01 -8.97 -14.47
N GLY A 182 0.77 -8.96 -13.98
CA GLY A 182 0.36 -8.13 -12.86
C GLY A 182 1.06 -8.53 -11.56
N GLY A 183 1.13 -9.81 -11.25
CA GLY A 183 1.85 -10.33 -10.10
C GLY A 183 3.33 -9.96 -10.10
N VAL A 184 4.00 -10.04 -11.25
CA VAL A 184 5.40 -9.59 -11.39
C VAL A 184 5.54 -8.09 -11.17
N SER A 185 4.57 -7.30 -11.62
CA SER A 185 4.59 -5.84 -11.43
C SER A 185 4.39 -5.44 -9.96
N LEU A 186 3.65 -6.25 -9.19
CA LEU A 186 3.39 -6.06 -7.76
C LEU A 186 4.45 -6.72 -6.86
N ALA A 187 5.39 -7.49 -7.41
CA ALA A 187 6.37 -8.28 -6.67
C ALA A 187 7.35 -7.47 -5.81
N PRO A 188 7.79 -6.24 -6.16
CA PRO A 188 8.67 -5.45 -5.29
C PRO A 188 8.05 -5.19 -3.93
N ILE A 189 8.91 -5.13 -2.91
CA ILE A 189 8.50 -4.75 -1.56
C ILE A 189 8.15 -3.26 -1.58
N GLY A 190 6.90 -2.93 -1.23
CA GLY A 190 6.38 -1.56 -1.25
C GLY A 190 6.90 -0.69 -0.10
N GLU A 191 6.67 0.61 -0.22
CA GLU A 191 7.10 1.63 0.76
C GLU A 191 6.44 1.46 2.14
N PHE A 192 5.24 0.91 2.22
CA PHE A 192 4.58 0.60 3.48
C PHE A 192 5.39 -0.35 4.37
N SER A 193 6.23 -1.21 3.79
CA SER A 193 7.10 -2.09 4.56
C SER A 193 8.13 -1.32 5.40
N PHE A 194 8.65 -0.20 4.89
CA PHE A 194 9.55 0.69 5.62
C PHE A 194 8.81 1.42 6.74
N ILE A 195 7.61 1.91 6.45
CA ILE A 195 6.78 2.63 7.40
C ILE A 195 6.37 1.69 8.54
N ILE A 196 5.91 0.49 8.22
CA ILE A 196 5.55 -0.54 9.21
C ILE A 196 6.76 -0.93 10.07
N ALA A 197 7.94 -1.12 9.45
CA ALA A 197 9.16 -1.46 10.17
C ALA A 197 9.60 -0.33 11.10
N SER A 198 9.59 0.92 10.63
CA SER A 198 9.90 2.11 11.42
C SER A 198 8.93 2.27 12.60
N LEU A 199 7.64 2.12 12.35
CA LEU A 199 6.61 2.14 13.38
C LEU A 199 6.82 1.01 14.41
N GLY A 200 7.11 -0.21 13.95
CA GLY A 200 7.38 -1.36 14.82
C GLY A 200 8.56 -1.13 15.76
N ILE A 201 9.63 -0.44 15.31
CA ILE A 201 10.75 -0.04 16.16
C ILE A 201 10.32 1.05 17.14
N ALA A 202 9.64 2.09 16.66
CA ALA A 202 9.20 3.20 17.51
C ALA A 202 8.28 2.74 18.63
N LEU A 203 7.49 1.69 18.40
CA LEU A 203 6.59 1.06 19.37
C LEU A 203 7.29 -0.01 20.24
N GLY A 204 8.57 -0.33 19.97
CA GLY A 204 9.34 -1.34 20.73
C GLY A 204 8.89 -2.80 20.49
N VAL A 205 8.10 -3.05 19.44
CA VAL A 205 7.63 -4.41 19.07
C VAL A 205 8.51 -5.08 18.02
N MET A 206 9.46 -4.34 17.44
CA MET A 206 10.43 -4.83 16.46
C MET A 206 11.86 -4.52 16.90
N ASN A 207 12.80 -5.45 16.61
CA ASN A 207 14.20 -5.23 16.87
C ASN A 207 14.80 -4.26 15.83
N GLU A 208 15.60 -3.30 16.29
CA GLU A 208 16.30 -2.31 15.43
C GLU A 208 17.12 -2.95 14.31
N TYR A 209 17.65 -4.16 14.54
CA TYR A 209 18.39 -4.92 13.56
C TYR A 209 17.59 -5.29 12.31
N LEU A 210 16.27 -5.48 12.43
CA LEU A 210 15.42 -5.89 11.30
C LEU A 210 15.17 -4.77 10.28
N TYR A 211 15.22 -3.52 10.72
CA TYR A 211 14.95 -2.38 9.83
C TYR A 211 15.96 -2.28 8.67
N PRO A 212 17.27 -2.24 8.91
CA PRO A 212 18.26 -2.23 7.81
C PRO A 212 18.17 -3.44 6.88
N VAL A 213 17.80 -4.62 7.42
CA VAL A 213 17.63 -5.84 6.63
C VAL A 213 16.41 -5.71 5.70
N ILE A 214 15.27 -5.22 6.21
CA ILE A 214 14.05 -4.99 5.42
C ILE A 214 14.33 -3.96 4.33
N VAL A 215 14.97 -2.84 4.67
CA VAL A 215 15.34 -1.78 3.71
C VAL A 215 16.24 -2.33 2.62
N ALA A 216 17.29 -3.08 2.98
CA ALA A 216 18.21 -3.67 2.01
C ALA A 216 17.48 -4.70 1.09
N ALA A 217 16.64 -5.56 1.66
CA ALA A 217 15.83 -6.50 0.89
C ALA A 217 14.90 -5.78 -0.10
N SER A 218 14.25 -4.69 0.33
CA SER A 218 13.37 -3.90 -0.52
C SER A 218 14.12 -3.24 -1.67
N ILE A 219 15.27 -2.62 -1.41
CA ILE A 219 16.11 -2.03 -2.45
C ILE A 219 16.51 -3.08 -3.50
N LEU A 220 16.90 -4.28 -3.07
CA LEU A 220 17.22 -5.38 -3.98
C LEU A 220 16.03 -5.76 -4.86
N THR A 221 14.81 -5.83 -4.28
CA THR A 221 13.61 -6.15 -5.04
C THR A 221 13.23 -5.06 -6.03
N ILE A 222 13.40 -3.78 -5.65
CA ILE A 222 13.15 -2.62 -6.51
C ILE A 222 14.12 -2.62 -7.70
N ILE A 223 15.41 -2.84 -7.46
CA ILE A 223 16.43 -2.92 -8.52
C ILE A 223 16.16 -4.10 -9.46
N ALA A 224 15.71 -5.24 -8.92
CA ALA A 224 15.38 -6.42 -9.72
C ALA A 224 14.10 -6.26 -10.54
N SER A 225 13.16 -5.41 -10.11
CA SER A 225 11.81 -5.25 -10.68
C SER A 225 11.81 -4.98 -12.21
N PRO A 226 12.56 -4.03 -12.77
CA PRO A 226 12.55 -3.79 -14.21
C PRO A 226 12.99 -5.02 -15.01
N THR A 227 13.91 -5.81 -14.44
CA THR A 227 14.40 -7.04 -15.08
C THR A 227 13.35 -8.15 -15.01
N LEU A 228 12.66 -8.28 -13.87
CA LEU A 228 11.57 -9.24 -13.68
C LEU A 228 10.42 -8.92 -14.64
N ILE A 229 10.01 -7.65 -14.74
CA ILE A 229 8.94 -7.21 -15.65
C ILE A 229 9.31 -7.51 -17.11
N LYS A 230 10.53 -7.18 -17.56
CA LYS A 230 10.99 -7.51 -18.93
C LYS A 230 10.99 -9.00 -19.19
N LYS A 231 11.26 -9.83 -18.19
CA LYS A 231 11.29 -11.30 -18.32
C LYS A 231 9.94 -11.97 -18.01
N SER A 232 8.90 -11.21 -17.71
CA SER A 232 7.57 -11.76 -17.39
C SER A 232 7.01 -12.67 -18.48
N HIS A 233 7.25 -12.35 -19.77
CA HIS A 233 6.87 -13.23 -20.89
C HIS A 233 7.53 -14.61 -20.84
N HIS A 234 8.77 -14.71 -20.37
CA HIS A 234 9.43 -16.01 -20.20
C HIS A 234 8.83 -16.77 -19.01
N LEU A 235 8.42 -16.05 -17.96
CA LEU A 235 7.75 -16.64 -16.80
C LEU A 235 6.37 -17.18 -17.20
N VAL A 236 5.62 -16.45 -18.01
CA VAL A 236 4.36 -16.92 -18.63
C VAL A 236 4.61 -18.22 -19.36
N GLY A 237 5.54 -18.26 -20.32
CA GLY A 237 5.83 -19.48 -21.08
C GLY A 237 6.36 -20.64 -20.24
N PHE A 238 7.04 -20.37 -19.11
CA PHE A 238 7.48 -21.39 -18.17
C PHE A 238 6.30 -21.97 -17.37
N LEU A 239 5.41 -21.10 -16.86
CA LEU A 239 4.24 -21.53 -16.09
C LEU A 239 3.26 -22.36 -16.96
N TYR A 240 3.03 -21.96 -18.20
CA TYR A 240 2.23 -22.75 -19.15
C TYR A 240 2.81 -24.15 -19.46
N ARG A 241 4.13 -24.35 -19.26
CA ARG A 241 4.77 -25.66 -19.45
C ARG A 241 4.75 -26.53 -18.19
N VAL A 242 4.72 -25.90 -17.01
CA VAL A 242 4.81 -26.60 -15.71
C VAL A 242 3.43 -26.90 -15.15
N LEU A 243 2.44 -26.07 -15.43
CA LEU A 243 1.08 -26.27 -15.00
C LEU A 243 0.43 -27.37 -15.85
N PRO A 244 -0.33 -28.31 -15.25
CA PRO A 244 -1.10 -29.31 -16.00
C PRO A 244 -2.16 -28.63 -16.86
N ASP A 245 -2.35 -29.12 -18.10
CA ASP A 245 -3.33 -28.58 -19.05
C ASP A 245 -4.73 -28.46 -18.43
N GLY A 246 -5.16 -29.48 -17.68
CA GLY A 246 -6.46 -29.47 -17.01
C GLY A 246 -6.61 -28.42 -15.87
N LEU A 247 -5.54 -27.79 -15.41
CA LEU A 247 -5.59 -26.65 -14.47
C LEU A 247 -5.69 -25.34 -15.26
N ILE A 248 -4.99 -25.25 -16.38
CA ILE A 248 -5.05 -24.09 -17.29
C ILE A 248 -6.47 -23.96 -17.84
N ASP A 249 -7.03 -25.07 -18.38
CA ASP A 249 -8.40 -25.09 -18.91
C ASP A 249 -9.43 -24.64 -17.87
N LYS A 250 -9.28 -25.10 -16.61
CA LYS A 250 -10.18 -24.68 -15.51
C LYS A 250 -10.03 -23.20 -15.13
N ILE A 251 -8.82 -22.63 -15.21
CA ILE A 251 -8.61 -21.21 -14.97
C ILE A 251 -9.22 -20.39 -16.11
N ASP A 252 -8.99 -20.80 -17.35
CA ASP A 252 -9.51 -20.12 -18.54
C ASP A 252 -11.05 -20.23 -18.61
N ASP A 253 -11.66 -21.34 -18.25
CA ASP A 253 -13.12 -21.49 -18.15
C ASP A 253 -13.69 -20.55 -17.07
N TYR A 254 -13.08 -20.54 -15.87
CA TYR A 254 -13.51 -19.68 -14.76
C TYR A 254 -13.42 -18.19 -15.12
N THR A 255 -12.32 -17.78 -15.78
CA THR A 255 -12.08 -16.38 -16.13
C THR A 255 -12.93 -15.92 -17.33
N SER A 256 -13.31 -16.82 -18.24
CA SER A 256 -14.20 -16.49 -19.37
C SER A 256 -15.67 -16.34 -18.96
N ASP A 257 -16.13 -17.13 -17.99
CA ASP A 257 -17.49 -16.98 -17.44
C ASP A 257 -17.68 -15.64 -16.69
N ASP A 258 -16.68 -15.20 -15.93
CA ASP A 258 -16.72 -13.96 -15.14
C ASP A 258 -16.71 -12.71 -16.06
N GLN A 259 -15.97 -12.73 -17.18
CA GLN A 259 -15.94 -11.65 -18.17
C GLN A 259 -17.27 -11.49 -18.93
N THR A 260 -17.97 -12.58 -19.14
CA THR A 260 -19.30 -12.54 -19.79
C THR A 260 -20.38 -11.99 -18.88
N GLU A 261 -20.28 -12.18 -17.56
CA GLU A 261 -21.20 -11.58 -16.58
C GLU A 261 -20.97 -10.06 -16.41
N GLU A 262 -19.70 -9.61 -16.40
CA GLU A 262 -19.38 -8.16 -16.32
C GLU A 262 -19.78 -7.39 -17.58
N GLU A 263 -19.71 -7.96 -18.77
CA GLU A 263 -20.19 -7.33 -20.02
C GLU A 263 -21.71 -7.21 -20.03
N GLN A 264 -22.45 -8.15 -19.47
CA GLN A 264 -23.92 -8.10 -19.38
C GLN A 264 -24.44 -7.07 -18.37
N ASP A 265 -23.68 -6.82 -17.28
CA ASP A 265 -24.05 -5.81 -16.27
C ASP A 265 -23.72 -4.35 -16.70
N GLN A 266 -22.87 -4.15 -17.70
CA GLN A 266 -22.55 -2.81 -18.23
C GLN A 266 -23.54 -2.33 -19.31
N ASP A 267 -24.40 -3.19 -19.81
CA ASP A 267 -25.43 -2.87 -20.84
C ASP A 267 -26.80 -2.46 -20.25
N TRP A 268 -26.90 -2.23 -18.94
CA TRP A 268 -28.07 -1.71 -18.21
C TRP A 268 -27.74 -0.35 -17.59
#